data_78cc2bef1f0c4b3f24f7505a2bb79b2f
#
_entry.id   78cc2bef1f0c4b3f24f7505a2bb79b2f
#
_cell.length_a   1.000
_cell.length_b   1.000
_cell.length_c   1.000
_cell.angle_alpha   90.00
_cell.angle_beta   90.00
_cell.angle_gamma   90.00
#
_symmetry.space_group_name_H-M   'P 1'
#
loop_
_entity.id
_entity.type
_entity.pdbx_description
1 polymer ?
#
loop_
_entity_poly.entity_id
_entity_poly.type
_entity_poly.pdbx_seq_one_letter_code
_entity_poly.pdbx_strand_id
1 'polypeptide(L)'
;MEIVLSIICIVLLVVVIYLLYTTQMKLHEKMAETQANSSSLDRQYNSIITMLNDASTSLGQSDTKINQMINDMHDINVIMTNTKKRGTFGEYQLYHILSLYCGDNSHIFESQYHLSNGKIGDAALHLPGNTKVLIIDSKFPMENYLKIVDNPKDVVYHNEFKKNVKKHIDDISSKYITEETLEEAVMFIPSEA
;
A
#
# COMPACT_ATOMS: atom_id res chain seq x y z
N MET A 1 72.71 -71.18 -6.70
CA MET A 1 72.52 -70.04 -5.77
C MET A 1 71.96 -68.82 -6.50
N GLU A 2 72.45 -68.44 -7.69
CA GLU A 2 72.06 -67.28 -8.46
C GLU A 2 70.57 -67.29 -8.90
N ILE A 3 70.02 -68.43 -9.31
CA ILE A 3 68.61 -68.56 -9.77
C ILE A 3 67.66 -68.31 -8.59
N VAL A 4 67.99 -68.76 -7.38
CA VAL A 4 67.14 -68.51 -6.21
C VAL A 4 67.15 -67.05 -5.79
N LEU A 5 68.26 -66.37 -5.91
CA LEU A 5 68.42 -64.95 -5.63
C LEU A 5 67.64 -64.13 -6.64
N SER A 6 67.67 -64.51 -7.91
CA SER A 6 66.90 -63.84 -8.97
C SER A 6 65.37 -63.95 -8.75
N ILE A 7 64.85 -65.08 -8.34
CA ILE A 7 63.46 -65.31 -8.04
C ILE A 7 63.04 -64.45 -6.83
N ILE A 8 63.88 -64.37 -5.80
CA ILE A 8 63.60 -63.52 -4.63
C ILE A 8 63.50 -62.03 -5.03
N CYS A 9 64.45 -61.58 -5.87
CA CYS A 9 64.41 -60.20 -6.37
C CYS A 9 63.13 -59.90 -7.21
N ILE A 10 62.67 -60.80 -8.07
CA ILE A 10 61.44 -60.64 -8.86
C ILE A 10 60.23 -60.58 -7.92
N VAL A 11 60.17 -61.46 -6.91
CA VAL A 11 59.03 -61.41 -5.96
C VAL A 11 59.01 -60.12 -5.14
N LEU A 12 60.16 -59.64 -4.69
CA LEU A 12 60.30 -58.38 -4.00
C LEU A 12 59.82 -57.19 -4.90
N LEU A 13 60.22 -57.21 -6.17
CA LEU A 13 59.84 -56.18 -7.14
C LEU A 13 58.34 -56.18 -7.38
N VAL A 14 57.70 -57.33 -7.52
CA VAL A 14 56.20 -57.43 -7.63
C VAL A 14 55.57 -56.93 -6.37
N VAL A 15 56.03 -57.23 -5.19
CA VAL A 15 55.49 -56.72 -3.91
C VAL A 15 55.60 -55.18 -3.84
N VAL A 16 56.73 -54.60 -4.26
CA VAL A 16 56.90 -53.14 -4.25
C VAL A 16 55.97 -52.50 -5.24
N ILE A 17 55.83 -53.05 -6.46
CA ILE A 17 54.89 -52.55 -7.44
C ILE A 17 53.46 -52.63 -6.90
N TYR A 18 53.05 -53.68 -6.27
CA TYR A 18 51.77 -53.86 -5.67
C TYR A 18 51.49 -52.81 -4.56
N LEU A 19 52.45 -52.56 -3.69
CA LEU A 19 52.35 -51.54 -2.62
C LEU A 19 52.26 -50.12 -3.19
N LEU A 20 53.03 -49.81 -4.22
CA LEU A 20 52.93 -48.51 -4.92
C LEU A 20 51.58 -48.32 -5.57
N TYR A 21 51.05 -49.35 -6.23
CA TYR A 21 49.73 -49.30 -6.88
C TYR A 21 48.62 -49.08 -5.84
N THR A 22 48.61 -49.79 -4.72
CA THR A 22 47.61 -49.61 -3.66
C THR A 22 47.70 -48.24 -2.99
N THR A 23 48.94 -47.71 -2.84
CA THR A 23 49.15 -46.37 -2.27
C THR A 23 48.65 -45.27 -3.21
N GLN A 24 48.88 -45.41 -4.51
CA GLN A 24 48.35 -44.49 -5.52
C GLN A 24 46.79 -44.51 -5.56
N MET A 25 46.17 -45.67 -5.53
CA MET A 25 44.73 -45.84 -5.46
C MET A 25 44.14 -45.11 -4.24
N LYS A 26 44.69 -45.30 -3.06
CA LYS A 26 44.26 -44.61 -1.82
C LYS A 26 44.45 -43.09 -1.92
N LEU A 27 45.52 -42.64 -2.56
CA LEU A 27 45.78 -41.21 -2.73
C LEU A 27 44.75 -40.58 -3.69
N HIS A 28 44.44 -41.25 -4.80
CA HIS A 28 43.39 -40.80 -5.75
C HIS A 28 42.00 -40.74 -5.10
N GLU A 29 41.64 -41.72 -4.31
CA GLU A 29 40.38 -41.76 -3.56
C GLU A 29 40.27 -40.59 -2.57
N LYS A 30 41.30 -40.34 -1.78
CA LYS A 30 41.34 -39.18 -0.86
C LYS A 30 41.29 -37.82 -1.60
N MET A 31 41.97 -37.70 -2.72
CA MET A 31 41.92 -36.48 -3.53
C MET A 31 40.52 -36.23 -4.09
N ALA A 32 39.85 -37.26 -4.59
CA ALA A 32 38.49 -37.18 -5.07
C ALA A 32 37.48 -36.78 -3.95
N GLU A 33 37.63 -37.37 -2.76
CA GLU A 33 36.84 -37.03 -1.59
C GLU A 33 37.06 -35.56 -1.15
N THR A 34 38.33 -35.12 -1.10
CA THR A 34 38.65 -33.72 -0.77
C THR A 34 38.09 -32.74 -1.77
N GLN A 35 38.14 -33.08 -3.06
CA GLN A 35 37.60 -32.24 -4.12
C GLN A 35 36.07 -32.18 -4.11
N ALA A 36 35.41 -33.30 -3.79
CA ALA A 36 33.94 -33.33 -3.58
C ALA A 36 33.51 -32.47 -2.39
N ASN A 37 34.25 -32.56 -1.27
CA ASN A 37 33.97 -31.73 -0.10
C ASN A 37 34.21 -30.23 -0.38
N SER A 38 35.29 -29.86 -1.06
CA SER A 38 35.55 -28.48 -1.46
C SER A 38 34.42 -27.93 -2.36
N SER A 39 33.99 -28.69 -3.36
CA SER A 39 32.90 -28.25 -4.26
C SER A 39 31.56 -28.13 -3.53
N SER A 40 31.32 -28.93 -2.50
CA SER A 40 30.12 -28.82 -1.67
C SER A 40 30.14 -27.56 -0.78
N LEU A 41 31.31 -27.24 -0.20
CA LEU A 41 31.51 -26.00 0.55
C LEU A 41 31.34 -24.76 -0.33
N ASP A 42 31.87 -24.76 -1.52
CA ASP A 42 31.69 -23.65 -2.47
C ASP A 42 30.20 -23.42 -2.84
N ARG A 43 29.43 -24.49 -3.02
CA ARG A 43 28.00 -24.39 -3.24
C ARG A 43 27.26 -23.81 -2.04
N GLN A 44 27.60 -24.26 -0.82
CA GLN A 44 26.99 -23.72 0.41
C GLN A 44 27.35 -22.25 0.60
N TYR A 45 28.61 -21.87 0.38
CA TYR A 45 29.04 -20.47 0.45
C TYR A 45 28.29 -19.57 -0.53
N ASN A 46 28.18 -19.98 -1.78
CA ASN A 46 27.43 -19.22 -2.79
C ASN A 46 25.94 -19.12 -2.45
N SER A 47 25.34 -20.17 -1.90
CA SER A 47 23.96 -20.14 -1.43
C SER A 47 23.75 -19.12 -0.30
N ILE A 48 24.68 -19.06 0.66
CA ILE A 48 24.63 -18.08 1.75
C ILE A 48 24.75 -16.65 1.21
N ILE A 49 25.67 -16.40 0.29
CA ILE A 49 25.81 -15.07 -0.35
C ILE A 49 24.53 -14.66 -1.07
N THR A 50 23.90 -15.57 -1.79
CA THR A 50 22.63 -15.29 -2.48
C THR A 50 21.53 -14.94 -1.47
N MET A 51 21.37 -15.71 -0.39
CA MET A 51 20.41 -15.45 0.66
C MET A 51 20.63 -14.09 1.37
N LEU A 52 21.89 -13.71 1.59
CA LEU A 52 22.24 -12.42 2.18
C LEU A 52 21.89 -11.27 1.24
N ASN A 53 22.14 -11.41 -0.06
CA ASN A 53 21.79 -10.40 -1.05
C ASN A 53 20.27 -10.25 -1.17
N ASP A 54 19.51 -11.35 -1.18
CA ASP A 54 18.06 -11.34 -1.22
C ASP A 54 17.46 -10.69 0.04
N ALA A 55 18.01 -11.02 1.21
CA ALA A 55 17.61 -10.39 2.47
C ALA A 55 17.91 -8.88 2.48
N SER A 56 19.08 -8.48 2.01
CA SER A 56 19.47 -7.06 1.90
C SER A 56 18.54 -6.30 0.96
N THR A 57 18.19 -6.90 -0.19
CA THR A 57 17.25 -6.29 -1.15
C THR A 57 15.84 -6.15 -0.55
N SER A 58 15.37 -7.17 0.17
CA SER A 58 14.06 -7.14 0.84
C SER A 58 14.00 -6.06 1.93
N LEU A 59 15.07 -5.87 2.70
CA LEU A 59 15.18 -4.80 3.70
C LEU A 59 15.13 -3.42 3.04
N GLY A 60 15.87 -3.19 1.97
CA GLY A 60 15.83 -1.93 1.22
C GLY A 60 14.46 -1.61 0.64
N GLN A 61 13.72 -2.60 0.16
CA GLN A 61 12.33 -2.42 -0.30
C GLN A 61 11.38 -2.09 0.85
N SER A 62 11.59 -2.67 2.04
CA SER A 62 10.81 -2.35 3.23
C SER A 62 11.00 -0.90 3.67
N ASP A 63 12.22 -0.40 3.68
CA ASP A 63 12.52 1.00 4.02
C ASP A 63 11.86 1.98 3.03
N THR A 64 11.85 1.64 1.75
CA THR A 64 11.17 2.46 0.73
C THR A 64 9.66 2.51 0.96
N LYS A 65 9.04 1.38 1.27
CA LYS A 65 7.60 1.31 1.60
C LYS A 65 7.25 2.07 2.88
N ILE A 66 8.09 1.98 3.91
CA ILE A 66 7.90 2.72 5.17
C ILE A 66 7.96 4.22 4.91
N ASN A 67 8.95 4.70 4.15
CA ASN A 67 9.05 6.11 3.79
C ASN A 67 7.85 6.59 2.96
N GLN A 68 7.35 5.78 2.06
CA GLN A 68 6.14 6.09 1.30
C GLN A 68 4.92 6.20 2.23
N MET A 69 4.73 5.24 3.16
CA MET A 69 3.66 5.34 4.17
C MET A 69 3.75 6.61 5.02
N ILE A 70 4.96 7.00 5.45
CA ILE A 70 5.16 8.22 6.23
C ILE A 70 4.73 9.46 5.41
N ASN A 71 5.09 9.53 4.13
CA ASN A 71 4.68 10.61 3.25
C ASN A 71 3.17 10.63 3.03
N ASP A 72 2.55 9.48 2.78
CA ASP A 72 1.10 9.36 2.61
C ASP A 72 0.35 9.80 3.89
N MET A 73 0.86 9.41 5.07
CA MET A 73 0.31 9.87 6.35
C MET A 73 0.47 11.37 6.57
N HIS A 74 1.61 11.94 6.14
CA HIS A 74 1.82 13.38 6.19
C HIS A 74 0.80 14.11 5.30
N ASP A 75 0.57 13.64 4.09
CA ASP A 75 -0.38 14.24 3.14
C ASP A 75 -1.81 14.17 3.68
N ILE A 76 -2.20 13.04 4.25
CA ILE A 76 -3.50 12.89 4.93
C ILE A 76 -3.62 13.88 6.07
N ASN A 77 -2.59 14.03 6.91
CA ASN A 77 -2.60 14.98 8.03
C ASN A 77 -2.73 16.43 7.54
N VAL A 78 -2.04 16.80 6.46
CA VAL A 78 -2.13 18.13 5.84
C VAL A 78 -3.55 18.40 5.30
N ILE A 79 -4.21 17.39 4.71
CA ILE A 79 -5.61 17.50 4.26
C ILE A 79 -6.53 17.68 5.47
N MET A 80 -6.37 16.87 6.52
CA MET A 80 -7.24 16.88 7.70
C MET A 80 -7.10 18.15 8.56
N THR A 81 -5.92 18.74 8.62
CA THR A 81 -5.66 19.96 9.42
C THR A 81 -6.02 21.24 8.68
N ASN A 82 -6.12 21.24 7.35
CA ASN A 82 -6.39 22.44 6.55
C ASN A 82 -7.84 22.46 6.04
N THR A 83 -8.63 23.43 6.53
CA THR A 83 -10.07 23.57 6.17
C THR A 83 -10.32 23.66 4.67
N LYS A 84 -9.48 24.40 3.92
CA LYS A 84 -9.62 24.54 2.47
C LYS A 84 -9.33 23.21 1.76
N LYS A 85 -8.26 22.51 2.14
CA LYS A 85 -7.92 21.21 1.55
C LYS A 85 -8.97 20.14 1.86
N ARG A 86 -9.56 20.17 3.07
CA ARG A 86 -10.71 19.30 3.40
C ARG A 86 -11.92 19.54 2.51
N GLY A 87 -12.26 20.83 2.25
CA GLY A 87 -13.35 21.20 1.33
C GLY A 87 -13.09 20.61 -0.07
N THR A 88 -11.93 20.90 -0.65
CA THR A 88 -11.55 20.38 -1.98
C THR A 88 -11.54 18.85 -2.02
N PHE A 89 -11.09 18.19 -0.96
CA PHE A 89 -11.12 16.73 -0.86
C PHE A 89 -12.56 16.19 -0.84
N GLY A 90 -13.45 16.82 -0.09
CA GLY A 90 -14.87 16.47 -0.05
C GLY A 90 -15.57 16.62 -1.41
N GLU A 91 -15.34 17.74 -2.10
CA GLU A 91 -15.83 17.96 -3.46
C GLU A 91 -15.31 16.92 -4.45
N TYR A 92 -14.02 16.58 -4.37
CA TYR A 92 -13.40 15.52 -5.20
C TYR A 92 -14.03 14.15 -4.94
N GLN A 93 -14.22 13.77 -3.68
CA GLN A 93 -14.86 12.52 -3.29
C GLN A 93 -16.30 12.45 -3.83
N LEU A 94 -17.08 13.52 -3.69
CA LEU A 94 -18.43 13.62 -4.22
C LEU A 94 -18.45 13.42 -5.75
N TYR A 95 -17.60 14.15 -6.48
CA TYR A 95 -17.47 14.01 -7.92
C TYR A 95 -17.11 12.58 -8.31
N HIS A 96 -16.13 11.99 -7.64
CA HIS A 96 -15.68 10.62 -7.93
C HIS A 96 -16.79 9.58 -7.74
N ILE A 97 -17.57 9.69 -6.67
CA ILE A 97 -18.71 8.80 -6.42
C ILE A 97 -19.78 8.99 -7.51
N LEU A 98 -20.13 10.22 -7.84
CA LEU A 98 -21.13 10.49 -8.89
C LEU A 98 -20.66 9.99 -10.26
N SER A 99 -19.41 10.23 -10.64
CA SER A 99 -18.84 9.70 -11.89
C SER A 99 -18.84 8.19 -11.95
N LEU A 100 -18.57 7.51 -10.82
CA LEU A 100 -18.56 6.06 -10.75
C LEU A 100 -19.95 5.44 -11.01
N TYR A 101 -21.01 6.05 -10.46
CA TYR A 101 -22.37 5.52 -10.55
C TYR A 101 -23.18 6.08 -11.72
N CYS A 102 -22.93 7.31 -12.13
CA CYS A 102 -23.69 8.01 -13.18
C CYS A 102 -22.92 8.08 -14.51
N GLY A 103 -21.62 7.74 -14.51
CA GLY A 103 -20.71 8.08 -15.61
C GLY A 103 -20.50 9.60 -15.72
N ASP A 104 -19.60 10.06 -16.57
CA ASP A 104 -19.37 11.49 -16.81
C ASP A 104 -20.44 12.04 -17.78
N ASN A 105 -21.70 12.03 -17.33
CA ASN A 105 -22.86 12.42 -18.13
C ASN A 105 -23.52 13.66 -17.53
N SER A 106 -23.34 14.82 -18.19
CA SER A 106 -23.91 16.09 -17.76
C SER A 106 -25.47 16.14 -17.81
N HIS A 107 -26.12 15.17 -18.49
CA HIS A 107 -27.58 15.03 -18.41
C HIS A 107 -28.07 14.36 -17.14
N ILE A 108 -27.17 13.74 -16.38
CA ILE A 108 -27.46 13.04 -15.10
C ILE A 108 -26.99 13.88 -13.94
N PHE A 109 -25.75 14.37 -13.98
CA PHE A 109 -25.23 15.27 -12.95
C PHE A 109 -24.24 16.29 -13.50
N GLU A 110 -24.18 17.44 -12.85
CA GLU A 110 -23.23 18.52 -13.12
C GLU A 110 -22.48 18.87 -11.84
N SER A 111 -21.15 19.05 -11.90
CA SER A 111 -20.34 19.58 -10.81
C SER A 111 -20.33 21.11 -10.84
N GLN A 112 -20.17 21.74 -9.66
CA GLN A 112 -20.11 23.21 -9.52
C GLN A 112 -21.31 23.91 -10.21
N TYR A 113 -22.52 23.47 -9.85
CA TYR A 113 -23.75 23.97 -10.45
C TYR A 113 -24.10 25.38 -10.00
N HIS A 114 -24.27 26.29 -10.95
CA HIS A 114 -24.60 27.68 -10.72
C HIS A 114 -26.11 27.91 -10.67
N LEU A 115 -26.61 28.34 -9.50
CA LEU A 115 -28.01 28.70 -9.32
C LEU A 115 -28.28 30.15 -9.70
N SER A 116 -29.54 30.48 -10.03
CA SER A 116 -30.00 31.81 -10.38
C SER A 116 -29.81 32.82 -9.24
N ASN A 117 -29.81 32.39 -7.98
CA ASN A 117 -29.54 33.23 -6.82
C ASN A 117 -28.05 33.56 -6.61
N GLY A 118 -27.17 33.18 -7.55
CA GLY A 118 -25.71 33.39 -7.52
C GLY A 118 -24.95 32.44 -6.58
N LYS A 119 -25.60 31.42 -6.03
CA LYS A 119 -24.94 30.38 -5.25
C LYS A 119 -24.45 29.24 -6.16
N ILE A 120 -23.43 28.53 -5.71
CA ILE A 120 -22.84 27.40 -6.42
C ILE A 120 -23.00 26.18 -5.53
N GLY A 121 -23.68 25.16 -6.03
CA GLY A 121 -23.73 23.83 -5.39
C GLY A 121 -22.56 22.96 -5.89
N ASP A 122 -22.00 22.11 -5.02
CA ASP A 122 -20.87 21.25 -5.39
C ASP A 122 -21.25 20.26 -6.49
N ALA A 123 -22.50 19.76 -6.48
CA ALA A 123 -23.08 19.00 -7.57
C ALA A 123 -24.60 19.21 -7.66
N ALA A 124 -25.15 19.03 -8.87
CA ALA A 124 -26.58 18.95 -9.13
C ALA A 124 -26.93 17.64 -9.83
N LEU A 125 -27.98 16.95 -9.37
CA LEU A 125 -28.54 15.78 -10.05
C LEU A 125 -29.80 16.19 -10.84
N HIS A 126 -29.82 15.76 -12.11
CA HIS A 126 -30.99 15.88 -12.99
C HIS A 126 -31.85 14.62 -12.88
N LEU A 127 -33.04 14.76 -12.33
CA LEU A 127 -33.95 13.62 -12.14
C LEU A 127 -34.81 13.40 -13.39
N PRO A 128 -35.01 12.15 -13.82
CA PRO A 128 -35.84 11.86 -14.98
C PRO A 128 -37.27 12.39 -14.83
N GLY A 129 -37.72 13.13 -15.84
CA GLY A 129 -39.07 13.68 -15.85
C GLY A 129 -39.29 14.90 -14.93
N ASN A 130 -38.24 15.46 -14.35
CA ASN A 130 -38.30 16.68 -13.55
C ASN A 130 -37.49 17.79 -14.20
N THR A 131 -37.97 19.02 -14.15
CA THR A 131 -37.24 20.22 -14.60
C THR A 131 -36.38 20.83 -13.50
N LYS A 132 -36.63 20.46 -12.25
CA LYS A 132 -35.87 20.89 -11.07
C LYS A 132 -34.72 19.94 -10.78
N VAL A 133 -33.65 20.49 -10.25
CA VAL A 133 -32.45 19.75 -9.91
C VAL A 133 -32.34 19.48 -8.40
N LEU A 134 -31.70 18.39 -8.02
CA LEU A 134 -31.35 18.11 -6.64
C LEU A 134 -29.91 18.57 -6.40
N ILE A 135 -29.71 19.52 -5.49
CA ILE A 135 -28.39 20.03 -5.15
C ILE A 135 -27.77 19.14 -4.07
N ILE A 136 -26.49 18.83 -4.26
CA ILE A 136 -25.65 18.16 -3.29
C ILE A 136 -24.49 19.08 -2.93
N ASP A 137 -24.26 19.28 -1.63
CA ASP A 137 -23.18 20.12 -1.12
C ASP A 137 -22.33 19.33 -0.13
N SER A 138 -21.03 19.33 -0.33
CA SER A 138 -20.07 18.59 0.49
C SER A 138 -19.69 19.39 1.73
N LYS A 139 -19.87 18.79 2.88
CA LYS A 139 -19.48 19.39 4.16
C LYS A 139 -18.71 18.38 5.02
N PHE A 140 -17.57 18.82 5.55
CA PHE A 140 -16.72 18.01 6.39
C PHE A 140 -16.54 18.63 7.78
N PRO A 141 -17.49 18.45 8.71
CA PRO A 141 -17.53 19.10 10.02
C PRO A 141 -16.56 18.46 11.02
N MET A 142 -15.24 18.47 10.70
CA MET A 142 -14.21 17.79 11.52
C MET A 142 -13.85 18.49 12.83
N GLU A 143 -14.05 19.81 12.95
CA GLU A 143 -13.47 20.59 14.05
C GLU A 143 -13.83 20.10 15.46
N ASN A 144 -15.12 19.80 15.70
CA ASN A 144 -15.56 19.25 16.97
C ASN A 144 -15.61 17.73 16.99
N TYR A 145 -15.62 17.08 15.82
CA TYR A 145 -15.55 15.62 15.73
C TYR A 145 -14.24 15.08 16.31
N LEU A 146 -13.11 15.69 15.96
CA LEU A 146 -11.80 15.29 16.53
C LEU A 146 -11.76 15.40 18.05
N LYS A 147 -12.38 16.44 18.63
CA LYS A 147 -12.49 16.58 20.09
C LYS A 147 -13.31 15.47 20.73
N ILE A 148 -14.35 14.97 20.02
CA ILE A 148 -15.14 13.82 20.48
C ILE A 148 -14.29 12.54 20.44
N VAL A 149 -13.47 12.34 19.39
CA VAL A 149 -12.59 11.18 19.30
C VAL A 149 -11.59 11.14 20.46
N ASP A 150 -11.01 12.31 20.80
CA ASP A 150 -10.08 12.42 21.93
C ASP A 150 -10.78 12.29 23.29
N ASN A 151 -12.04 12.73 23.39
CA ASN A 151 -12.83 12.73 24.62
C ASN A 151 -14.27 12.21 24.41
N PRO A 152 -14.45 10.90 24.17
CA PRO A 152 -15.74 10.34 23.72
C PRO A 152 -16.90 10.51 24.71
N LYS A 153 -16.61 10.75 25.99
CA LYS A 153 -17.62 10.91 27.03
C LYS A 153 -17.99 12.37 27.34
N ASP A 154 -17.33 13.33 26.68
CA ASP A 154 -17.59 14.75 26.94
C ASP A 154 -18.84 15.22 26.20
N VAL A 155 -19.89 15.47 26.94
CA VAL A 155 -21.20 15.91 26.46
C VAL A 155 -21.13 17.30 25.80
N VAL A 156 -20.18 18.15 26.17
CA VAL A 156 -20.02 19.50 25.60
C VAL A 156 -19.61 19.39 24.14
N TYR A 157 -18.61 18.56 23.82
CA TYR A 157 -18.15 18.38 22.44
C TYR A 157 -19.22 17.74 21.57
N HIS A 158 -19.98 16.78 22.09
CA HIS A 158 -21.13 16.21 21.38
C HIS A 158 -22.20 17.26 21.04
N ASN A 159 -22.49 18.15 21.97
CA ASN A 159 -23.49 19.22 21.73
C ASN A 159 -22.97 20.27 20.74
N GLU A 160 -21.69 20.61 20.80
CA GLU A 160 -21.08 21.53 19.84
C GLU A 160 -21.05 20.93 18.42
N PHE A 161 -20.71 19.67 18.30
CA PHE A 161 -20.75 18.96 17.02
C PHE A 161 -22.17 18.96 16.42
N LYS A 162 -23.18 18.62 17.24
CA LYS A 162 -24.59 18.69 16.80
C LYS A 162 -24.99 20.09 16.33
N LYS A 163 -24.55 21.14 17.01
CA LYS A 163 -24.80 22.52 16.61
C LYS A 163 -24.15 22.84 15.27
N ASN A 164 -22.92 22.37 15.03
CA ASN A 164 -22.21 22.58 13.77
C ASN A 164 -22.91 21.87 12.61
N VAL A 165 -23.28 20.60 12.81
CA VAL A 165 -24.03 19.83 11.79
C VAL A 165 -25.36 20.54 11.48
N LYS A 166 -26.13 20.94 12.51
CA LYS A 166 -27.37 21.68 12.30
C LYS A 166 -27.16 22.97 11.53
N LYS A 167 -26.12 23.74 11.87
CA LYS A 167 -25.78 24.95 11.12
C LYS A 167 -25.52 24.66 9.62
N HIS A 168 -24.80 23.60 9.31
CA HIS A 168 -24.58 23.21 7.91
C HIS A 168 -25.87 22.81 7.20
N ILE A 169 -26.79 22.10 7.88
CA ILE A 169 -28.12 21.77 7.34
C ILE A 169 -28.91 23.05 7.06
N ASP A 170 -28.96 23.98 8.02
CA ASP A 170 -29.68 25.25 7.88
C ASP A 170 -29.07 26.12 6.75
N ASP A 171 -27.73 26.15 6.64
CA ASP A 171 -27.02 26.85 5.57
C ASP A 171 -27.33 26.26 4.17
N ILE A 172 -27.33 24.92 4.04
CA ILE A 172 -27.62 24.21 2.79
C ILE A 172 -29.08 24.48 2.37
N SER A 173 -30.02 24.30 3.26
CA SER A 173 -31.44 24.50 2.97
C SER A 173 -31.72 25.94 2.51
N SER A 174 -31.14 26.92 3.21
CA SER A 174 -31.37 28.35 2.88
C SER A 174 -30.69 28.78 1.56
N LYS A 175 -29.62 28.10 1.15
CA LYS A 175 -28.88 28.45 -0.08
C LYS A 175 -29.44 27.78 -1.33
N TYR A 176 -29.84 26.52 -1.18
CA TYR A 176 -30.05 25.61 -2.31
C TYR A 176 -31.50 25.16 -2.51
N ILE A 177 -32.42 25.42 -1.59
CA ILE A 177 -33.86 25.19 -1.82
C ILE A 177 -34.45 26.45 -2.41
N THR A 178 -34.70 26.42 -3.72
CA THR A 178 -35.17 27.55 -4.53
C THR A 178 -36.27 27.09 -5.49
N GLU A 179 -36.82 27.99 -6.33
CA GLU A 179 -37.83 27.63 -7.31
C GLU A 179 -37.30 26.68 -8.40
N GLU A 180 -36.00 26.74 -8.73
CA GLU A 180 -35.34 25.91 -9.74
C GLU A 180 -34.84 24.56 -9.20
N THR A 181 -34.87 24.34 -7.88
CA THR A 181 -34.42 23.13 -7.22
C THR A 181 -35.60 22.37 -6.60
N LEU A 182 -35.32 21.11 -6.20
CA LEU A 182 -36.29 20.37 -5.40
C LEU A 182 -36.46 21.05 -4.02
N GLU A 183 -37.47 20.63 -3.28
CA GLU A 183 -37.74 21.08 -1.90
C GLU A 183 -36.75 20.42 -0.89
N GLU A 184 -35.76 19.72 -1.41
CA GLU A 184 -34.73 19.02 -0.68
C GLU A 184 -33.34 19.35 -1.26
N ALA A 185 -32.34 19.33 -0.40
CA ALA A 185 -30.94 19.37 -0.79
C ALA A 185 -30.15 18.33 0.05
N VAL A 186 -29.10 17.78 -0.50
CA VAL A 186 -28.30 16.72 0.14
C VAL A 186 -27.03 17.31 0.72
N MET A 187 -26.77 17.03 2.00
CA MET A 187 -25.47 17.26 2.61
C MET A 187 -24.63 15.98 2.49
N PHE A 188 -23.57 16.02 1.69
CA PHE A 188 -22.64 14.93 1.55
C PHE A 188 -21.51 15.06 2.59
N ILE A 189 -21.29 14.03 3.39
CA ILE A 189 -20.18 13.97 4.36
C ILE A 189 -19.18 12.93 3.88
N PRO A 190 -17.97 13.32 3.45
CA PRO A 190 -16.95 12.40 2.95
C PRO A 190 -16.24 11.66 4.08
N SER A 191 -16.98 10.95 4.92
CA SER A 191 -16.46 10.20 6.07
C SER A 191 -17.43 9.08 6.45
N GLU A 192 -16.89 7.91 6.73
CA GLU A 192 -17.59 6.80 7.38
C GLU A 192 -17.42 6.96 8.91
N ALA A 193 -18.16 7.86 9.53
CA ALA A 193 -18.10 8.11 10.95
C ALA A 193 -19.32 7.57 11.69
#